data_49fd3418f383faea599bcde7bb0c73f8
#
_entry.id   49fd3418f383faea599bcde7bb0c73f8
#
_cell.length_a   1.000
_cell.length_b   1.000
_cell.length_c   1.000
_cell.angle_alpha   90.00
_cell.angle_beta   90.00
_cell.angle_gamma   90.00
#
_symmetry.space_group_name_H-M   'P 1'
#
loop_
_entity.id
_entity.type
_entity.pdbx_description
1 polymer ?
#
loop_
_entity_poly.entity_id
_entity_poly.type
_entity_poly.pdbx_seq_one_letter_code
_entity_poly.pdbx_strand_id
1 'polypeptide(L)'
;VTKRVLIADDDDDALSCLANLLTGLGHQVAQASCGVQALDVARQFAPEVVILDLGMSPMDGLSAARALRALPDGPAMLLVALTGWGQPQHHAMTQEAGFDIHLVKPVSIDQLGFILSMTQP
;
A
#
# COMPACT_ATOMS: atom_id res chain seq x y z
N VAL A 1 10.52 6.42 14.46
CA VAL A 1 10.97 6.94 13.16
C VAL A 1 9.77 7.13 12.24
N THR A 2 9.62 8.33 11.71
CA THR A 2 8.53 8.67 10.80
C THR A 2 8.81 8.13 9.40
N LYS A 3 7.83 7.43 8.84
CA LYS A 3 7.88 6.94 7.46
C LYS A 3 6.85 7.69 6.61
N ARG A 4 7.10 7.75 5.32
CA ARG A 4 6.12 8.26 4.36
C ARG A 4 5.36 7.04 3.81
N VAL A 5 4.05 6.99 4.08
CA VAL A 5 3.21 5.85 3.72
C VAL A 5 2.10 6.33 2.78
N LEU A 6 2.02 5.71 1.62
CA LEU A 6 0.91 5.93 0.68
C LEU A 6 -0.06 4.77 0.84
N ILE A 7 -1.34 5.07 1.04
CA ILE A 7 -2.37 4.06 1.08
C ILE A 7 -3.37 4.30 -0.04
N ALA A 8 -3.83 3.22 -0.67
CA ALA A 8 -4.77 3.31 -1.77
C ALA A 8 -5.88 2.26 -1.61
N ASP A 9 -7.11 2.72 -1.63
CA ASP A 9 -8.30 1.89 -1.48
C ASP A 9 -9.47 2.68 -2.07
N ASP A 10 -10.38 2.02 -2.77
CA ASP A 10 -11.56 2.69 -3.32
C ASP A 10 -12.70 2.81 -2.31
N ASP A 11 -12.57 2.23 -1.13
CA ASP A 11 -13.51 2.39 -0.03
C ASP A 11 -13.03 3.53 0.87
N ASP A 12 -13.74 4.65 0.87
CA ASP A 12 -13.34 5.83 1.61
C ASP A 12 -13.26 5.60 3.12
N ASP A 13 -14.16 4.80 3.67
CA ASP A 13 -14.15 4.50 5.10
C ASP A 13 -12.93 3.69 5.51
N ALA A 14 -12.59 2.66 4.71
CA ALA A 14 -11.41 1.86 4.96
C ALA A 14 -10.15 2.70 4.83
N LEU A 15 -10.11 3.57 3.83
CA LEU A 15 -8.97 4.47 3.58
C LEU A 15 -8.76 5.42 4.76
N SER A 16 -9.84 6.05 5.24
CA SER A 16 -9.76 6.97 6.37
C SER A 16 -9.34 6.26 7.65
N CYS A 17 -9.88 5.07 7.89
CA CYS A 17 -9.54 4.30 9.08
C CYS A 17 -8.06 3.94 9.12
N LEU A 18 -7.53 3.46 8.01
CA LEU A 18 -6.13 3.08 7.90
C LEU A 18 -5.22 4.31 8.02
N ALA A 19 -5.61 5.41 7.39
CA ALA A 19 -4.86 6.67 7.48
C ALA A 19 -4.77 7.15 8.92
N ASN A 20 -5.87 7.08 9.67
CA ASN A 20 -5.90 7.50 11.06
C ASN A 20 -5.00 6.64 11.93
N LEU A 21 -5.00 5.33 11.72
CA LEU A 21 -4.12 4.41 12.45
C LEU A 21 -2.65 4.75 12.21
N LEU A 22 -2.27 4.95 10.96
CA LEU A 22 -0.88 5.25 10.61
C LEU A 22 -0.44 6.61 11.12
N THR A 23 -1.32 7.61 11.03
CA THR A 23 -1.04 8.94 11.56
C THR A 23 -0.87 8.88 13.07
N GLY A 24 -1.70 8.08 13.76
CA GLY A 24 -1.58 7.88 15.19
C GLY A 24 -0.27 7.24 15.61
N LEU A 25 0.34 6.44 14.72
CA LEU A 25 1.65 5.85 14.93
C LEU A 25 2.81 6.81 14.65
N GLY A 26 2.51 8.02 14.19
CA GLY A 26 3.51 9.05 13.95
C GLY A 26 4.05 9.12 12.53
N HIS A 27 3.38 8.50 11.56
CA HIS A 27 3.83 8.49 10.18
C HIS A 27 3.15 9.57 9.34
N GLN A 28 3.80 9.96 8.25
CA GLN A 28 3.20 10.83 7.25
C GLN A 28 2.41 9.96 6.29
N VAL A 29 1.16 10.31 6.03
CA VAL A 29 0.27 9.46 5.24
C VAL A 29 -0.31 10.26 4.07
N ALA A 30 -0.24 9.68 2.88
CA ALA A 30 -0.94 10.18 1.71
C ALA A 30 -1.98 9.15 1.31
N GLN A 31 -3.08 9.60 0.73
CA GLN A 31 -4.21 8.75 0.37
C GLN A 31 -4.49 8.83 -1.12
N ALA A 32 -4.91 7.71 -1.69
CA ALA A 32 -5.37 7.64 -3.07
C ALA A 32 -6.60 6.73 -3.13
N SER A 33 -7.54 7.05 -4.00
CA SER A 33 -8.77 6.27 -4.12
C SER A 33 -8.76 5.33 -5.31
N CYS A 34 -7.72 5.34 -6.13
CA CYS A 34 -7.55 4.42 -7.24
C CYS A 34 -6.07 4.31 -7.61
N GLY A 35 -5.76 3.36 -8.48
CA GLY A 35 -4.37 3.12 -8.88
C GLY A 35 -3.74 4.26 -9.64
N VAL A 36 -4.50 4.93 -10.49
CA VAL A 36 -3.99 6.09 -11.25
C VAL A 36 -3.59 7.21 -10.29
N GLN A 37 -4.45 7.51 -9.33
CA GLN A 37 -4.16 8.53 -8.33
C GLN A 37 -2.97 8.14 -7.47
N ALA A 38 -2.85 6.85 -7.14
CA ALA A 38 -1.72 6.35 -6.35
C ALA A 38 -0.39 6.63 -7.04
N LEU A 39 -0.33 6.44 -8.37
CA LEU A 39 0.88 6.73 -9.13
C LEU A 39 1.23 8.22 -9.11
N ASP A 40 0.23 9.08 -9.28
CA ASP A 40 0.43 10.52 -9.26
C ASP A 40 0.94 10.98 -7.89
N VAL A 41 0.33 10.47 -6.82
CA VAL A 41 0.75 10.80 -5.46
C VAL A 41 2.16 10.29 -5.19
N ALA A 42 2.48 9.07 -5.63
CA ALA A 42 3.79 8.48 -5.40
C ALA A 42 4.91 9.30 -6.03
N ARG A 43 4.67 9.85 -7.21
CA ARG A 43 5.69 10.68 -7.90
C ARG A 43 6.05 11.93 -7.09
N GLN A 44 5.09 12.49 -6.36
CA GLN A 44 5.28 13.72 -5.60
C GLN A 44 5.67 13.46 -4.15
N PHE A 45 5.06 12.44 -3.54
CA PHE A 45 5.20 12.15 -2.13
C PHE A 45 6.46 11.33 -1.83
N ALA A 46 6.93 10.55 -2.79
CA ALA A 46 8.08 9.65 -2.64
C ALA A 46 7.92 8.73 -1.43
N PRO A 47 6.88 7.88 -1.40
CA PRO A 47 6.61 7.03 -0.24
C PRO A 47 7.68 5.95 -0.07
N GLU A 48 7.91 5.58 1.19
CA GLU A 48 8.78 4.47 1.52
C GLU A 48 8.00 3.16 1.60
N VAL A 49 6.72 3.26 1.98
CA VAL A 49 5.80 2.13 2.08
C VAL A 49 4.54 2.47 1.29
N VAL A 50 4.05 1.54 0.49
CA VAL A 50 2.80 1.69 -0.24
C VAL A 50 1.89 0.52 0.09
N ILE A 51 0.68 0.81 0.55
CA ILE A 51 -0.31 -0.19 0.88
C ILE A 51 -1.45 -0.07 -0.14
N LEU A 52 -1.63 -1.11 -0.96
CA LEU A 52 -2.58 -1.10 -2.06
C LEU A 52 -3.66 -2.16 -1.89
N ASP A 53 -4.92 -1.74 -1.99
CA ASP A 53 -6.04 -2.66 -2.11
C ASP A 53 -6.04 -3.26 -3.52
N LEU A 54 -6.10 -4.58 -3.63
CA LEU A 54 -6.07 -5.25 -4.92
C LEU A 54 -7.34 -5.07 -5.74
N GLY A 55 -8.46 -4.76 -5.09
CA GLY A 55 -9.75 -4.64 -5.76
C GLY A 55 -10.09 -3.27 -6.32
N MET A 56 -9.13 -2.36 -6.38
CA MET A 56 -9.40 -0.99 -6.85
C MET A 56 -9.74 -0.93 -8.33
N SER A 57 -10.50 0.09 -8.71
CA SER A 57 -10.88 0.41 -10.06
C SER A 57 -10.67 1.93 -10.28
N PRO A 58 -10.27 2.38 -11.46
CA PRO A 58 -10.10 1.68 -12.74
C PRO A 58 -8.78 0.93 -12.90
N MET A 59 -7.77 1.22 -12.10
CA MET A 59 -6.50 0.49 -12.13
C MET A 59 -6.40 -0.31 -10.84
N ASP A 60 -6.38 -1.63 -10.93
CA ASP A 60 -6.32 -2.50 -9.75
C ASP A 60 -4.95 -2.44 -9.08
N GLY A 61 -4.85 -3.05 -7.88
CA GLY A 61 -3.63 -3.02 -7.11
C GLY A 61 -2.46 -3.72 -7.79
N LEU A 62 -2.72 -4.76 -8.58
CA LEU A 62 -1.65 -5.46 -9.29
C LEU A 62 -1.03 -4.59 -10.36
N SER A 63 -1.86 -3.92 -11.16
CA SER A 63 -1.39 -3.01 -12.20
C SER A 63 -0.68 -1.80 -11.59
N ALA A 64 -1.21 -1.28 -10.49
CA ALA A 64 -0.59 -0.15 -9.78
C ALA A 64 0.79 -0.54 -9.24
N ALA A 65 0.93 -1.75 -8.70
CA ALA A 65 2.22 -2.21 -8.18
C ALA A 65 3.28 -2.30 -9.27
N ARG A 66 2.92 -2.85 -10.43
CA ARG A 66 3.86 -2.92 -11.56
C ARG A 66 4.31 -1.53 -11.99
N ALA A 67 3.37 -0.59 -12.06
CA ALA A 67 3.68 0.78 -12.46
C ALA A 67 4.54 1.49 -11.41
N LEU A 68 4.28 1.27 -10.12
CA LEU A 68 5.08 1.84 -9.06
C LEU A 68 6.51 1.31 -9.07
N ARG A 69 6.70 0.02 -9.32
CA ARG A 69 8.03 -0.58 -9.41
C ARG A 69 8.83 -0.01 -10.58
N ALA A 70 8.15 0.46 -11.62
CA ALA A 70 8.80 1.05 -12.77
C ALA A 70 9.26 2.50 -12.55
N LEU A 71 8.83 3.15 -11.46
CA LEU A 71 9.29 4.48 -11.12
C LEU A 71 10.76 4.44 -10.69
N PRO A 72 11.51 5.56 -10.82
CA PRO A 72 12.94 5.57 -10.42
C PRO A 72 13.20 5.07 -9.00
N ASP A 73 12.33 5.40 -8.05
CA ASP A 73 12.47 4.95 -6.67
C ASP A 73 11.67 3.67 -6.39
N GLY A 74 11.05 3.11 -7.41
CA GLY A 74 10.17 1.96 -7.26
C GLY A 74 10.77 0.75 -6.57
N PRO A 75 12.01 0.32 -6.95
CA PRO A 75 12.62 -0.85 -6.33
C PRO A 75 12.87 -0.71 -4.83
N ALA A 76 13.00 0.51 -4.33
CA ALA A 76 13.26 0.76 -2.91
C ALA A 76 11.98 0.81 -2.07
N MET A 77 10.81 0.88 -2.68
CA MET A 77 9.54 0.92 -1.96
C MET A 77 9.20 -0.43 -1.38
N LEU A 78 8.60 -0.44 -0.17
CA LEU A 78 7.98 -1.63 0.37
C LEU A 78 6.52 -1.63 -0.08
N LEU A 79 6.15 -2.59 -0.92
CA LEU A 79 4.78 -2.71 -1.43
C LEU A 79 4.00 -3.77 -0.66
N VAL A 80 2.87 -3.36 -0.11
CA VAL A 80 2.00 -4.21 0.70
C VAL A 80 0.66 -4.35 -0.01
N ALA A 81 0.25 -5.60 -0.27
CA ALA A 81 -1.05 -5.87 -0.87
C ALA A 81 -2.09 -6.12 0.21
N LEU A 82 -3.27 -5.53 0.05
CA LEU A 82 -4.42 -5.82 0.89
C LEU A 82 -5.46 -6.57 0.07
N THR A 83 -5.95 -7.69 0.60
CA THR A 83 -7.02 -8.45 -0.05
C THR A 83 -8.18 -8.62 0.88
N GLY A 84 -9.36 -8.83 0.31
CA GLY A 84 -10.53 -9.19 1.09
C GLY A 84 -10.43 -10.64 1.57
N TRP A 85 -11.26 -10.95 2.52
CA TRP A 85 -11.35 -12.27 3.11
C TRP A 85 -11.63 -13.32 2.01
N GLY A 86 -10.88 -14.41 2.04
CA GLY A 86 -11.15 -15.56 1.17
C GLY A 86 -10.54 -15.52 -0.22
N GLN A 87 -9.45 -14.76 -0.43
CA GLN A 87 -8.81 -14.67 -1.75
C GLN A 87 -7.34 -15.15 -1.71
N PRO A 88 -7.08 -16.39 -1.28
CA PRO A 88 -5.71 -16.88 -1.15
C PRO A 88 -4.99 -17.08 -2.48
N GLN A 89 -5.75 -17.23 -3.57
CA GLN A 89 -5.17 -17.44 -4.90
C GLN A 89 -4.37 -16.26 -5.41
N HIS A 90 -4.45 -15.10 -4.75
CA HIS A 90 -3.75 -13.91 -5.22
C HIS A 90 -2.28 -13.86 -4.87
N HIS A 91 -1.76 -14.78 -4.03
CA HIS A 91 -0.38 -14.73 -3.59
C HIS A 91 0.64 -14.76 -4.73
N ALA A 92 0.49 -15.71 -5.66
CA ALA A 92 1.41 -15.80 -6.79
C ALA A 92 1.35 -14.54 -7.65
N MET A 93 0.16 -14.01 -7.87
CA MET A 93 -0.04 -12.81 -8.68
C MET A 93 0.55 -11.58 -8.01
N THR A 94 0.46 -11.47 -6.69
CA THR A 94 1.04 -10.33 -5.97
C THR A 94 2.56 -10.36 -6.01
N GLN A 95 3.17 -11.52 -5.87
CA GLN A 95 4.62 -11.66 -5.98
C GLN A 95 5.11 -11.25 -7.36
N GLU A 96 4.42 -11.70 -8.40
CA GLU A 96 4.78 -11.39 -9.78
C GLU A 96 4.63 -9.90 -10.07
N ALA A 97 3.65 -9.24 -9.46
CA ALA A 97 3.42 -7.81 -9.65
C ALA A 97 4.44 -6.96 -8.88
N GLY A 98 5.21 -7.55 -7.96
CA GLY A 98 6.25 -6.84 -7.23
C GLY A 98 5.92 -6.50 -5.79
N PHE A 99 4.86 -7.07 -5.22
CA PHE A 99 4.55 -6.88 -3.81
C PHE A 99 5.53 -7.64 -2.92
N ASP A 100 5.90 -7.02 -1.82
CA ASP A 100 6.76 -7.63 -0.82
C ASP A 100 5.97 -8.37 0.26
N ILE A 101 4.78 -7.87 0.58
CA ILE A 101 3.94 -8.39 1.66
C ILE A 101 2.50 -8.47 1.19
N HIS A 102 1.80 -9.48 1.69
CA HIS A 102 0.38 -9.71 1.38
C HIS A 102 -0.38 -9.83 2.69
N LEU A 103 -1.36 -8.94 2.91
CA LEU A 103 -2.19 -8.95 4.11
C LEU A 103 -3.65 -9.15 3.72
N VAL A 104 -4.39 -9.79 4.63
CA VAL A 104 -5.84 -9.99 4.49
C VAL A 104 -6.55 -9.05 5.45
N LYS A 105 -7.55 -8.33 4.97
CA LYS A 105 -8.35 -7.43 5.81
C LYS A 105 -9.16 -8.23 6.85
N PRO A 106 -9.39 -7.69 8.04
CA PRO A 106 -8.96 -6.40 8.55
C PRO A 106 -7.50 -6.43 9.02
N VAL A 107 -6.80 -5.31 8.85
CA VAL A 107 -5.40 -5.18 9.25
C VAL A 107 -5.34 -4.61 10.66
N SER A 108 -4.54 -5.23 11.53
CA SER A 108 -4.37 -4.76 12.89
C SER A 108 -3.25 -3.73 13.00
N ILE A 109 -3.29 -2.94 14.08
CA ILE A 109 -2.24 -1.97 14.36
C ILE A 109 -0.89 -2.66 14.59
N ASP A 110 -0.91 -3.86 15.17
CA ASP A 110 0.31 -4.63 15.40
C ASP A 110 0.95 -5.06 14.08
N GLN A 111 0.14 -5.50 13.10
CA GLN A 111 0.64 -5.85 11.77
C GLN A 111 1.26 -4.64 11.08
N LEU A 112 0.61 -3.48 11.18
CA LEU A 112 1.13 -2.25 10.58
C LEU A 112 2.45 -1.84 11.21
N GLY A 113 2.55 -1.90 12.53
CA GLY A 113 3.78 -1.57 13.25
C GLY A 113 4.93 -2.48 12.85
N PHE A 114 4.67 -3.78 12.73
CA PHE A 114 5.67 -4.74 12.32
C PHE A 114 6.18 -4.46 10.90
N ILE A 115 5.26 -4.21 9.97
CA ILE A 115 5.61 -3.94 8.57
C ILE A 115 6.46 -2.69 8.45
N LEU A 116 6.07 -1.62 9.16
CA LEU A 116 6.78 -0.35 9.09
C LEU A 116 8.18 -0.45 9.69
N SER A 117 8.38 -1.38 10.63
CA SER A 117 9.70 -1.61 11.21
C SER A 117 10.65 -2.31 10.23
N MET A 118 10.13 -2.90 9.18
CA MET A 118 10.94 -3.61 8.17
C MET A 118 11.60 -2.68 7.17
N THR A 119 11.14 -1.43 7.07
CA THR A 119 11.72 -0.49 6.12
C THR A 119 13.03 0.06 6.67
N GLN A 120 14.00 0.26 5.78
CA GLN A 120 15.27 0.88 6.16
C GLN A 120 15.08 2.37 6.40
N PRO A 121 15.75 2.93 7.39
CA PRO A 121 15.69 4.37 7.62
C PRO A 121 16.31 5.17 6.48
#